data_ff77625e9d9b75b853d3444575411f7d
#
_entry.id   ff77625e9d9b75b853d3444575411f7d
#
_cell.length_a   1.000
_cell.length_b   1.000
_cell.length_c   1.000
_cell.angle_alpha   90.00
_cell.angle_beta   90.00
_cell.angle_gamma   90.00
#
_symmetry.space_group_name_H-M   'P 1'
#
loop_
_entity.id
_entity.type
_entity.pdbx_description
1 polymer ?
#
loop_
_entity_poly.entity_id
_entity_poly.type
_entity_poly.pdbx_seq_one_letter_code
_entity_poly.pdbx_strand_id
1 'polypeptide(L)'
;MNKDEGKLLTVGVLARKVGITRRTLQYYDTNGLLVPSKYSEGGRRMYGRSDIIRLQQILFLKSLGFSLEKIRDRLLPNESAAELEQMLKQQKEVLVGQISHIQEALTLMDKVIDEIKLGSEIDIETLFAIMGSIQLGNPYSFMIRHFSKDQIKNFSSSFENEDAAVESNKTVQALFAELIELHQQNEDPEGIEGQKMAARWWNLVMLLTKGDPELIQNMFVVGANEDNWPLEVKDLKEATKSFLGRAISTYLQNNNIKLHFMEGR
;
A
#
# COMPACT_ATOMS: atom_id res chain seq x y z
N MET A 1 -44.80 25.88 -1.02
CA MET A 1 -45.42 24.59 -0.63
C MET A 1 -44.76 23.51 -1.47
N ASN A 2 -43.72 22.81 -0.91
CA ASN A 2 -42.97 21.80 -1.60
C ASN A 2 -43.76 20.48 -1.61
N LYS A 3 -44.24 20.06 -2.77
CA LYS A 3 -45.00 18.84 -3.05
C LYS A 3 -44.13 17.56 -3.09
N ASP A 4 -43.14 17.41 -2.20
CA ASP A 4 -42.28 16.22 -2.17
C ASP A 4 -42.18 15.62 -0.76
N GLU A 5 -43.36 15.53 -0.08
CA GLU A 5 -43.48 14.59 1.05
C GLU A 5 -43.47 13.16 0.50
N GLY A 6 -42.28 12.78 0.04
CA GLY A 6 -42.03 11.49 -0.58
C GLY A 6 -42.34 10.34 0.36
N LYS A 7 -42.96 9.32 -0.18
CA LYS A 7 -43.36 8.05 0.40
C LYS A 7 -42.33 7.50 1.38
N LEU A 8 -42.60 7.56 2.67
CA LEU A 8 -41.78 6.99 3.74
C LEU A 8 -41.70 5.46 3.58
N LEU A 9 -40.49 4.94 3.65
CA LEU A 9 -40.23 3.51 3.56
C LEU A 9 -39.98 2.92 4.95
N THR A 10 -40.57 1.77 5.25
CA THR A 10 -40.18 1.01 6.45
C THR A 10 -38.80 0.39 6.29
N VAL A 11 -38.16 0.05 7.42
CA VAL A 11 -36.85 -0.62 7.44
C VAL A 11 -36.78 -1.85 6.55
N GLY A 12 -37.87 -2.65 6.52
CA GLY A 12 -37.92 -3.88 5.73
C GLY A 12 -38.06 -3.64 4.22
N VAL A 13 -38.78 -2.58 3.82
CA VAL A 13 -38.91 -2.19 2.42
C VAL A 13 -37.61 -1.59 1.90
N LEU A 14 -37.00 -0.69 2.69
CA LEU A 14 -35.73 -0.06 2.34
C LEU A 14 -34.62 -1.10 2.23
N ALA A 15 -34.48 -1.99 3.21
CA ALA A 15 -33.47 -3.05 3.20
C ALA A 15 -33.53 -3.91 1.93
N ARG A 16 -34.72 -4.37 1.55
CA ARG A 16 -34.94 -5.14 0.30
C ARG A 16 -34.60 -4.34 -0.95
N LYS A 17 -34.97 -3.05 -0.97
CA LYS A 17 -34.75 -2.19 -2.15
C LYS A 17 -33.28 -1.94 -2.44
N VAL A 18 -32.44 -1.86 -1.40
CA VAL A 18 -31.00 -1.57 -1.53
C VAL A 18 -30.10 -2.80 -1.36
N GLY A 19 -30.66 -3.99 -1.16
CA GLY A 19 -29.91 -5.24 -1.10
C GLY A 19 -29.13 -5.46 0.20
N ILE A 20 -29.55 -4.86 1.33
CA ILE A 20 -28.90 -5.06 2.64
C ILE A 20 -29.88 -5.65 3.65
N THR A 21 -29.36 -6.08 4.81
CA THR A 21 -30.21 -6.66 5.86
C THR A 21 -30.89 -5.57 6.70
N ARG A 22 -32.03 -5.90 7.32
CA ARG A 22 -32.67 -5.04 8.32
C ARG A 22 -31.71 -4.76 9.49
N ARG A 23 -30.91 -5.75 9.87
CA ARG A 23 -29.92 -5.63 10.95
C ARG A 23 -28.85 -4.61 10.60
N THR A 24 -28.42 -4.53 9.35
CA THR A 24 -27.47 -3.52 8.87
C THR A 24 -28.03 -2.10 9.02
N LEU A 25 -29.28 -1.88 8.61
CA LEU A 25 -29.93 -0.57 8.78
C LEU A 25 -30.12 -0.19 10.26
N GLN A 26 -30.46 -1.15 11.11
CA GLN A 26 -30.56 -0.94 12.56
C GLN A 26 -29.18 -0.60 13.16
N TYR A 27 -28.14 -1.28 12.71
CA TYR A 27 -26.77 -1.00 13.12
C TYR A 27 -26.34 0.41 12.71
N TYR A 28 -26.68 0.87 11.50
CA TYR A 28 -26.40 2.22 11.04
C TYR A 28 -27.12 3.29 11.86
N ASP A 29 -28.37 3.03 12.25
CA ASP A 29 -29.12 3.90 13.14
C ASP A 29 -28.50 3.98 14.54
N THR A 30 -28.22 2.82 15.14
CA THR A 30 -27.61 2.75 16.50
C THR A 30 -26.24 3.46 16.56
N ASN A 31 -25.48 3.43 15.48
CA ASN A 31 -24.17 4.10 15.38
C ASN A 31 -24.24 5.54 14.82
N GLY A 32 -25.46 6.08 14.68
CA GLY A 32 -25.66 7.47 14.21
C GLY A 32 -25.26 7.72 12.75
N LEU A 33 -25.01 6.63 11.97
CA LEU A 33 -24.63 6.73 10.57
C LEU A 33 -25.82 7.11 9.68
N LEU A 34 -26.98 6.48 9.95
CA LEU A 34 -28.27 6.70 9.25
C LEU A 34 -29.41 6.68 10.25
N VAL A 35 -29.81 7.86 10.71
CA VAL A 35 -30.95 8.02 11.62
C VAL A 35 -32.23 8.15 10.79
N PRO A 36 -33.32 7.42 11.11
CA PRO A 36 -34.57 7.53 10.37
C PRO A 36 -35.22 8.90 10.58
N SER A 37 -35.79 9.49 9.52
CA SER A 37 -36.44 10.81 9.58
C SER A 37 -37.67 10.81 10.46
N LYS A 38 -38.37 9.67 10.59
CA LYS A 38 -39.61 9.54 11.39
C LYS A 38 -39.72 8.15 12.03
N TYR A 39 -40.53 8.09 13.09
CA TYR A 39 -41.01 6.85 13.68
C TYR A 39 -42.53 6.81 13.52
N SER A 40 -43.11 5.66 13.21
CA SER A 40 -44.57 5.48 13.19
C SER A 40 -45.15 5.53 14.62
N GLU A 41 -46.46 5.63 14.76
CA GLU A 41 -47.13 5.57 16.07
C GLU A 41 -46.78 4.32 16.88
N GLY A 42 -46.46 3.21 16.20
CA GLY A 42 -45.99 1.95 16.81
C GLY A 42 -44.47 1.84 16.95
N GLY A 43 -43.70 2.94 16.90
CA GLY A 43 -42.25 2.99 17.09
C GLY A 43 -41.43 2.38 15.95
N ARG A 44 -42.01 2.13 14.76
CA ARG A 44 -41.29 1.58 13.61
C ARG A 44 -40.53 2.67 12.88
N ARG A 45 -39.26 2.37 12.53
CA ARG A 45 -38.38 3.25 11.74
C ARG A 45 -38.93 3.50 10.35
N MET A 46 -39.00 4.78 9.97
CA MET A 46 -39.53 5.23 8.69
C MET A 46 -38.45 6.14 8.05
N TYR A 47 -38.09 5.83 6.83
CA TYR A 47 -37.01 6.52 6.07
C TYR A 47 -37.59 7.35 4.94
N GLY A 48 -37.20 8.61 4.88
CA GLY A 48 -37.58 9.56 3.84
C GLY A 48 -36.59 9.62 2.68
N ARG A 49 -36.82 10.55 1.75
CA ARG A 49 -35.95 10.72 0.57
C ARG A 49 -34.50 11.10 0.96
N SER A 50 -34.33 11.98 1.92
CA SER A 50 -33.02 12.38 2.42
C SER A 50 -32.24 11.22 3.02
N ASP A 51 -32.92 10.35 3.78
CA ASP A 51 -32.32 9.17 4.37
C ASP A 51 -31.87 8.17 3.29
N ILE A 52 -32.65 8.03 2.23
CA ILE A 52 -32.31 7.16 1.09
C ILE A 52 -31.06 7.68 0.37
N ILE A 53 -30.95 8.99 0.14
CA ILE A 53 -29.77 9.60 -0.47
C ILE A 53 -28.55 9.37 0.42
N ARG A 54 -28.68 9.63 1.73
CA ARG A 54 -27.60 9.38 2.71
C ARG A 54 -27.19 7.89 2.72
N LEU A 55 -28.15 6.98 2.68
CA LEU A 55 -27.87 5.55 2.60
C LEU A 55 -27.10 5.19 1.33
N GLN A 56 -27.47 5.77 0.18
CA GLN A 56 -26.74 5.55 -1.07
C GLN A 56 -25.28 6.03 -0.98
N GLN A 57 -25.05 7.18 -0.35
CA GLN A 57 -23.68 7.68 -0.10
C GLN A 57 -22.89 6.74 0.81
N ILE A 58 -23.51 6.26 1.91
CA ILE A 58 -22.88 5.28 2.81
C ILE A 58 -22.50 4.01 2.05
N LEU A 59 -23.42 3.45 1.27
CA LEU A 59 -23.18 2.21 0.52
C LEU A 59 -22.12 2.40 -0.57
N PHE A 60 -22.11 3.54 -1.24
CA PHE A 60 -21.08 3.90 -2.20
C PHE A 60 -19.70 3.94 -1.55
N LEU A 61 -19.52 4.69 -0.47
CA LEU A 61 -18.25 4.77 0.25
C LEU A 61 -17.83 3.41 0.82
N LYS A 62 -18.80 2.62 1.33
CA LYS A 62 -18.54 1.23 1.76
C LYS A 62 -18.03 0.35 0.63
N SER A 63 -18.59 0.46 -0.57
CA SER A 63 -18.14 -0.30 -1.74
C SER A 63 -16.71 0.06 -2.18
N LEU A 64 -16.27 1.26 -1.84
CA LEU A 64 -14.89 1.71 -2.05
C LEU A 64 -13.93 1.31 -0.91
N GLY A 65 -14.41 0.56 0.10
CA GLY A 65 -13.57 0.05 1.19
C GLY A 65 -13.42 0.97 2.40
N PHE A 66 -14.16 2.09 2.48
CA PHE A 66 -14.12 2.96 3.65
C PHE A 66 -14.66 2.26 4.91
N SER A 67 -14.03 2.48 6.06
CA SER A 67 -14.57 2.04 7.35
C SER A 67 -15.81 2.86 7.72
N LEU A 68 -16.73 2.28 8.50
CA LEU A 68 -17.94 2.98 8.92
C LEU A 68 -17.64 4.21 9.80
N GLU A 69 -16.55 4.19 10.55
CA GLU A 69 -16.07 5.34 11.34
C GLU A 69 -15.68 6.49 10.42
N LYS A 70 -14.83 6.24 9.43
CA LYS A 70 -14.45 7.26 8.44
C LYS A 70 -15.65 7.82 7.69
N ILE A 71 -16.65 6.96 7.35
CA ILE A 71 -17.88 7.39 6.70
C ILE A 71 -18.70 8.27 7.63
N ARG A 72 -18.87 7.89 8.91
CA ARG A 72 -19.65 8.67 9.89
C ARG A 72 -19.05 10.04 10.11
N ASP A 73 -17.72 10.11 10.30
CA ASP A 73 -17.02 11.33 10.65
C ASP A 73 -16.97 12.33 9.47
N ARG A 74 -17.11 11.83 8.23
CA ARG A 74 -16.99 12.59 6.99
C ARG A 74 -18.32 12.88 6.26
N LEU A 75 -19.42 12.17 6.57
CA LEU A 75 -20.74 12.43 6.00
C LEU A 75 -21.49 13.55 6.74
N LEU A 76 -20.79 14.52 7.31
CA LEU A 76 -21.42 15.72 7.87
C LEU A 76 -21.97 16.59 6.73
N PRO A 77 -23.09 17.31 6.97
CA PRO A 77 -23.81 18.08 5.93
C PRO A 77 -23.02 19.20 5.26
N ASN A 78 -21.78 19.47 5.67
CA ASN A 78 -21.01 20.64 5.28
C ASN A 78 -19.68 20.33 4.58
N GLU A 79 -19.42 19.10 4.13
CA GLU A 79 -18.17 18.85 3.41
C GLU A 79 -18.16 19.51 2.03
N SER A 80 -17.07 20.22 1.74
CA SER A 80 -16.85 20.81 0.43
C SER A 80 -16.56 19.73 -0.62
N ALA A 81 -16.88 20.00 -1.89
CA ALA A 81 -16.54 19.08 -2.99
C ALA A 81 -15.04 18.77 -3.03
N ALA A 82 -14.18 19.68 -2.59
CA ALA A 82 -12.74 19.52 -2.51
C ALA A 82 -12.32 18.46 -1.46
N GLU A 83 -12.96 18.44 -0.29
CA GLU A 83 -12.68 17.44 0.76
C GLU A 83 -13.10 16.05 0.33
N LEU A 84 -14.25 15.91 -0.33
CA LEU A 84 -14.70 14.63 -0.92
C LEU A 84 -13.74 14.18 -2.02
N GLU A 85 -13.27 15.07 -2.89
CA GLU A 85 -12.30 14.77 -3.93
C GLU A 85 -10.98 14.25 -3.33
N GLN A 86 -10.46 14.91 -2.31
CA GLN A 86 -9.23 14.49 -1.62
C GLN A 86 -9.39 13.11 -0.97
N MET A 87 -10.53 12.87 -0.30
CA MET A 87 -10.84 11.59 0.31
C MET A 87 -10.90 10.46 -0.73
N LEU A 88 -11.54 10.71 -1.88
CA LEU A 88 -11.63 9.73 -2.96
C LEU A 88 -10.26 9.47 -3.60
N LYS A 89 -9.40 10.48 -3.74
CA LYS A 89 -8.02 10.31 -4.22
C LYS A 89 -7.22 9.41 -3.27
N GLN A 90 -7.26 9.67 -1.98
CA GLN A 90 -6.59 8.82 -0.97
C GLN A 90 -7.10 7.37 -1.02
N GLN A 91 -8.42 7.18 -1.13
CA GLN A 91 -8.97 5.81 -1.22
C GLN A 91 -8.59 5.11 -2.51
N LYS A 92 -8.51 5.85 -3.63
CA LYS A 92 -8.03 5.31 -4.90
C LYS A 92 -6.59 4.80 -4.75
N GLU A 93 -5.71 5.54 -4.09
CA GLU A 93 -4.33 5.11 -3.82
C GLU A 93 -4.28 3.81 -3.00
N VAL A 94 -5.11 3.70 -1.96
CA VAL A 94 -5.23 2.46 -1.17
C VAL A 94 -5.69 1.28 -2.02
N LEU A 95 -6.68 1.47 -2.90
CA LEU A 95 -7.19 0.41 -3.78
C LEU A 95 -6.16 0.01 -4.84
N VAL A 96 -5.42 0.97 -5.38
CA VAL A 96 -4.32 0.73 -6.32
C VAL A 96 -3.24 -0.12 -5.63
N GLY A 97 -2.87 0.21 -4.39
CA GLY A 97 -1.95 -0.61 -3.58
C GLY A 97 -2.44 -2.05 -3.36
N GLN A 98 -3.74 -2.23 -3.11
CA GLN A 98 -4.32 -3.58 -2.99
C GLN A 98 -4.26 -4.38 -4.30
N ILE A 99 -4.48 -3.71 -5.44
CA ILE A 99 -4.37 -4.34 -6.76
C ILE A 99 -2.94 -4.84 -7.00
N SER A 100 -1.93 -4.02 -6.70
CA SER A 100 -0.52 -4.42 -6.81
C SER A 100 -0.20 -5.62 -5.95
N HIS A 101 -0.61 -5.61 -4.69
CA HIS A 101 -0.44 -6.74 -3.79
C HIS A 101 -1.03 -8.06 -4.35
N ILE A 102 -2.23 -7.96 -4.94
CA ILE A 102 -2.88 -9.11 -5.57
C ILE A 102 -2.09 -9.57 -6.80
N GLN A 103 -1.61 -8.64 -7.62
CA GLN A 103 -0.82 -8.96 -8.81
C GLN A 103 0.52 -9.62 -8.44
N GLU A 104 1.18 -9.15 -7.38
CA GLU A 104 2.40 -9.78 -6.86
C GLU A 104 2.14 -11.21 -6.39
N ALA A 105 1.06 -11.43 -5.65
CA ALA A 105 0.67 -12.75 -5.20
C ALA A 105 0.38 -13.70 -6.37
N LEU A 106 -0.31 -13.23 -7.41
CA LEU A 106 -0.58 -14.02 -8.62
C LEU A 106 0.71 -14.38 -9.36
N THR A 107 1.63 -13.42 -9.54
CA THR A 107 2.93 -13.68 -10.18
C THR A 107 3.74 -14.72 -9.42
N LEU A 108 3.66 -14.71 -8.09
CA LEU A 108 4.32 -15.69 -7.25
C LEU A 108 3.69 -17.08 -7.42
N MET A 109 2.36 -17.15 -7.41
CA MET A 109 1.65 -18.41 -7.64
C MET A 109 2.02 -19.02 -8.99
N ASP A 110 2.12 -18.21 -10.05
CA ASP A 110 2.51 -18.67 -11.38
C ASP A 110 3.92 -19.26 -11.37
N LYS A 111 4.88 -18.62 -10.70
CA LYS A 111 6.26 -19.18 -10.54
C LYS A 111 6.25 -20.54 -9.86
N VAL A 112 5.51 -20.66 -8.74
CA VAL A 112 5.40 -21.93 -8.02
C VAL A 112 4.76 -23.01 -8.87
N ILE A 113 3.71 -22.67 -9.61
CA ILE A 113 3.03 -23.60 -10.54
C ILE A 113 4.00 -24.08 -11.62
N ASP A 114 4.82 -23.20 -12.17
CA ASP A 114 5.79 -23.56 -13.21
C ASP A 114 6.93 -24.43 -12.64
N GLU A 115 7.40 -24.18 -11.42
CA GLU A 115 8.35 -25.06 -10.73
C GLU A 115 7.78 -26.47 -10.51
N ILE A 116 6.52 -26.56 -10.06
CA ILE A 116 5.83 -27.86 -9.91
C ILE A 116 5.78 -28.62 -11.24
N LYS A 117 5.42 -27.95 -12.34
CA LYS A 117 5.37 -28.54 -13.69
C LYS A 117 6.73 -29.06 -14.16
N LEU A 118 7.80 -28.37 -13.80
CA LEU A 118 9.18 -28.76 -14.12
C LEU A 118 9.72 -29.89 -13.23
N GLY A 119 8.93 -30.37 -12.26
CA GLY A 119 9.34 -31.44 -11.33
C GLY A 119 10.42 -30.98 -10.33
N SER A 120 10.59 -29.68 -10.14
CA SER A 120 11.51 -29.13 -9.16
C SER A 120 10.96 -29.34 -7.74
N GLU A 121 11.81 -29.63 -6.77
CA GLU A 121 11.43 -29.58 -5.36
C GLU A 121 11.04 -28.13 -5.01
N ILE A 122 9.85 -27.99 -4.43
CA ILE A 122 9.37 -26.70 -3.97
C ILE A 122 10.20 -26.29 -2.76
N ASP A 123 10.98 -25.23 -2.88
CA ASP A 123 11.67 -24.65 -1.75
C ASP A 123 10.66 -23.85 -0.88
N ILE A 124 10.20 -24.52 0.17
CA ILE A 124 9.23 -23.94 1.13
C ILE A 124 9.79 -22.68 1.79
N GLU A 125 11.09 -22.61 2.04
CA GLU A 125 11.73 -21.43 2.65
C GLU A 125 11.66 -20.21 1.70
N THR A 126 11.89 -20.41 0.42
CA THR A 126 11.69 -19.39 -0.62
C THR A 126 10.26 -18.88 -0.64
N LEU A 127 9.27 -19.77 -0.56
CA LEU A 127 7.86 -19.41 -0.48
C LEU A 127 7.54 -18.55 0.74
N PHE A 128 8.02 -18.95 1.92
CA PHE A 128 7.82 -18.18 3.15
C PHE A 128 8.49 -16.80 3.10
N ALA A 129 9.69 -16.69 2.56
CA ALA A 129 10.39 -15.40 2.40
C ALA A 129 9.61 -14.42 1.51
N ILE A 130 9.10 -14.92 0.38
CA ILE A 130 8.31 -14.11 -0.53
C ILE A 130 6.96 -13.72 0.08
N MET A 131 6.24 -14.66 0.70
CA MET A 131 4.98 -14.39 1.40
C MET A 131 5.17 -13.39 2.54
N GLY A 132 6.25 -13.53 3.33
CA GLY A 132 6.58 -12.62 4.41
C GLY A 132 6.84 -11.20 3.90
N SER A 133 7.58 -11.03 2.81
CA SER A 133 7.86 -9.71 2.23
C SER A 133 6.59 -9.01 1.73
N ILE A 134 5.66 -9.76 1.14
CA ILE A 134 4.36 -9.25 0.69
C ILE A 134 3.49 -8.86 1.89
N GLN A 135 3.38 -9.71 2.91
CA GLN A 135 2.57 -9.45 4.11
C GLN A 135 3.06 -8.25 4.91
N LEU A 136 4.37 -8.03 4.97
CA LEU A 136 4.97 -6.89 5.66
C LEU A 136 4.84 -5.57 4.90
N GLY A 137 4.29 -5.58 3.68
CA GLY A 137 4.11 -4.37 2.88
C GLY A 137 5.41 -3.66 2.51
N ASN A 138 6.48 -4.43 2.27
CA ASN A 138 7.76 -3.88 1.84
C ASN A 138 7.63 -3.31 0.42
N PRO A 139 7.83 -2.01 0.19
CA PRO A 139 7.67 -1.40 -1.13
C PRO A 139 8.70 -1.88 -2.17
N TYR A 140 9.76 -2.58 -1.75
CA TYR A 140 10.73 -3.23 -2.64
C TYR A 140 10.49 -4.75 -2.79
N SER A 141 9.35 -5.28 -2.32
CA SER A 141 9.01 -6.70 -2.48
C SER A 141 9.06 -7.15 -3.95
N PHE A 142 8.78 -6.24 -4.89
CA PHE A 142 8.89 -6.48 -6.32
C PHE A 142 10.31 -6.90 -6.77
N MET A 143 11.36 -6.50 -6.06
CA MET A 143 12.74 -6.88 -6.40
C MET A 143 12.99 -8.38 -6.21
N ILE A 144 12.36 -9.00 -5.20
CA ILE A 144 12.58 -10.40 -4.84
C ILE A 144 12.23 -11.33 -6.01
N ARG A 145 11.23 -10.97 -6.83
CA ARG A 145 10.85 -11.77 -8.03
C ARG A 145 11.93 -11.84 -9.10
N HIS A 146 12.93 -10.97 -9.04
CA HIS A 146 14.07 -10.96 -9.98
C HIS A 146 15.32 -11.64 -9.39
N PHE A 147 15.24 -12.14 -8.15
CA PHE A 147 16.34 -12.82 -7.49
C PHE A 147 16.31 -14.32 -7.83
N SER A 148 17.51 -14.92 -7.90
CA SER A 148 17.66 -16.38 -7.98
C SER A 148 17.27 -17.03 -6.66
N LYS A 149 17.07 -18.37 -6.65
CA LYS A 149 16.77 -19.13 -5.43
C LYS A 149 17.84 -18.92 -4.35
N ASP A 150 19.12 -18.97 -4.72
CA ASP A 150 20.22 -18.76 -3.78
C ASP A 150 20.23 -17.33 -3.24
N GLN A 151 19.93 -16.34 -4.07
CA GLN A 151 19.80 -14.93 -3.64
C GLN A 151 18.64 -14.74 -2.67
N ILE A 152 17.49 -15.36 -2.91
CA ILE A 152 16.33 -15.31 -1.99
C ILE A 152 16.69 -15.97 -0.66
N LYS A 153 17.37 -17.11 -0.69
CA LYS A 153 17.82 -17.82 0.51
C LYS A 153 18.81 -16.97 1.32
N ASN A 154 19.77 -16.34 0.66
CA ASN A 154 20.70 -15.41 1.29
C ASN A 154 19.98 -14.21 1.91
N PHE A 155 19.01 -13.63 1.21
CA PHE A 155 18.19 -12.54 1.70
C PHE A 155 17.35 -12.95 2.93
N SER A 156 16.63 -14.07 2.88
CA SER A 156 15.83 -14.55 4.02
C SER A 156 16.67 -14.91 5.24
N SER A 157 17.87 -15.47 5.02
CA SER A 157 18.81 -15.78 6.10
C SER A 157 19.48 -14.54 6.73
N SER A 158 19.22 -13.34 6.21
CA SER A 158 19.68 -12.08 6.81
C SER A 158 18.85 -11.68 8.05
N PHE A 159 17.72 -12.34 8.27
CA PHE A 159 16.86 -12.13 9.42
C PHE A 159 17.00 -13.30 10.40
N GLU A 160 17.35 -13.02 11.66
CA GLU A 160 17.53 -14.04 12.68
C GLU A 160 16.22 -14.71 13.09
N ASN A 161 15.11 -13.97 13.04
CA ASN A 161 13.77 -14.42 13.40
C ASN A 161 12.70 -13.45 12.83
N GLU A 162 11.42 -13.78 13.02
CA GLU A 162 10.28 -13.01 12.53
C GLU A 162 10.23 -11.59 13.13
N ASP A 163 10.54 -11.44 14.42
CA ASP A 163 10.57 -10.13 15.08
C ASP A 163 11.66 -9.22 14.50
N ALA A 164 12.83 -9.77 14.19
CA ALA A 164 13.92 -9.04 13.53
C ALA A 164 13.53 -8.61 12.10
N ALA A 165 12.79 -9.44 11.37
CA ALA A 165 12.27 -9.11 10.05
C ALA A 165 11.24 -7.97 10.12
N VAL A 166 10.33 -7.99 11.10
CA VAL A 166 9.34 -6.93 11.32
C VAL A 166 10.02 -5.60 11.67
N GLU A 167 11.00 -5.61 12.56
CA GLU A 167 11.72 -4.40 12.97
C GLU A 167 12.57 -3.83 11.82
N SER A 168 13.24 -4.70 11.07
CA SER A 168 13.95 -4.30 9.85
C SER A 168 13.02 -3.65 8.83
N ASN A 169 11.82 -4.20 8.63
CA ASN A 169 10.83 -3.62 7.72
C ASN A 169 10.37 -2.22 8.15
N LYS A 170 10.14 -1.98 9.45
CA LYS A 170 9.84 -0.64 9.96
C LYS A 170 10.96 0.36 9.66
N THR A 171 12.21 -0.07 9.87
CA THR A 171 13.40 0.73 9.57
C THR A 171 13.47 1.07 8.09
N VAL A 172 13.20 0.10 7.21
CA VAL A 172 13.13 0.28 5.76
C VAL A 172 12.04 1.27 5.37
N GLN A 173 10.83 1.12 5.92
CA GLN A 173 9.70 2.03 5.64
C GLN A 173 10.01 3.48 6.09
N ALA A 174 10.62 3.65 7.27
CA ALA A 174 11.02 4.97 7.76
C ALA A 174 12.08 5.61 6.84
N LEU A 175 13.05 4.82 6.38
CA LEU A 175 14.09 5.30 5.45
C LEU A 175 13.48 5.76 4.13
N PHE A 176 12.46 5.06 3.62
CA PHE A 176 11.78 5.43 2.37
C PHE A 176 10.92 6.67 2.51
N ALA A 177 10.23 6.81 3.64
CA ALA A 177 9.45 8.02 3.91
C ALA A 177 10.37 9.25 3.94
N GLU A 178 11.51 9.16 4.62
CA GLU A 178 12.51 10.23 4.68
C GLU A 178 13.13 10.53 3.30
N LEU A 179 13.41 9.50 2.49
CA LEU A 179 13.90 9.66 1.12
C LEU A 179 12.93 10.47 0.26
N ILE A 180 11.63 10.15 0.34
CA ILE A 180 10.58 10.88 -0.38
C ILE A 180 10.52 12.33 0.11
N GLU A 181 10.61 12.55 1.42
CA GLU A 181 10.57 13.89 2.02
C GLU A 181 11.75 14.75 1.56
N LEU A 182 12.98 14.24 1.62
CA LEU A 182 14.17 14.94 1.14
C LEU A 182 14.07 15.31 -0.35
N HIS A 183 13.56 14.40 -1.16
CA HIS A 183 13.31 14.65 -2.58
C HIS A 183 12.27 15.76 -2.79
N GLN A 184 11.14 15.74 -2.06
CA GLN A 184 10.08 16.74 -2.17
C GLN A 184 10.53 18.13 -1.69
N GLN A 185 11.42 18.19 -0.71
CA GLN A 185 12.03 19.43 -0.21
C GLN A 185 13.11 19.97 -1.13
N ASN A 186 13.45 19.26 -2.23
CA ASN A 186 14.54 19.58 -3.15
C ASN A 186 15.89 19.71 -2.43
N GLU A 187 16.14 18.88 -1.42
CA GLU A 187 17.43 18.80 -0.76
C GLU A 187 18.52 18.38 -1.74
N ASP A 188 19.76 18.83 -1.48
CA ASP A 188 20.90 18.47 -2.32
C ASP A 188 21.35 17.03 -2.03
N PRO A 189 21.29 16.11 -3.03
CA PRO A 189 21.76 14.74 -2.86
C PRO A 189 23.23 14.62 -2.46
N GLU A 190 24.06 15.59 -2.85
CA GLU A 190 25.49 15.65 -2.57
C GLU A 190 25.78 16.39 -1.25
N GLY A 191 24.78 17.07 -0.69
CA GLY A 191 24.83 17.77 0.59
C GLY A 191 24.83 16.84 1.81
N ILE A 192 24.88 17.43 3.00
CA ILE A 192 25.03 16.70 4.26
C ILE A 192 23.91 15.68 4.46
N GLU A 193 22.64 16.07 4.26
CA GLU A 193 21.49 15.19 4.48
C GLU A 193 21.41 14.11 3.39
N GLY A 194 21.72 14.44 2.15
CA GLY A 194 21.81 13.46 1.06
C GLY A 194 22.88 12.40 1.33
N GLN A 195 24.04 12.78 1.83
CA GLN A 195 25.12 11.84 2.15
C GLN A 195 24.81 10.99 3.40
N LYS A 196 24.09 11.52 4.40
CA LYS A 196 23.58 10.72 5.53
C LYS A 196 22.56 9.68 5.04
N MET A 197 21.66 10.07 4.16
CA MET A 197 20.69 9.17 3.54
C MET A 197 21.40 8.06 2.76
N ALA A 198 22.39 8.40 1.93
CA ALA A 198 23.16 7.46 1.15
C ALA A 198 23.93 6.46 2.03
N ALA A 199 24.54 6.92 3.13
CA ALA A 199 25.21 6.05 4.10
C ALA A 199 24.28 5.03 4.73
N ARG A 200 23.09 5.47 5.18
CA ARG A 200 22.07 4.58 5.78
C ARG A 200 21.51 3.59 4.76
N TRP A 201 21.28 4.06 3.54
CA TRP A 201 20.86 3.20 2.45
C TRP A 201 21.92 2.14 2.12
N TRP A 202 23.18 2.53 2.02
CA TRP A 202 24.27 1.61 1.75
C TRP A 202 24.43 0.56 2.84
N ASN A 203 24.31 0.96 4.12
CA ASN A 203 24.31 0.05 5.24
C ASN A 203 23.16 -0.97 5.16
N LEU A 204 21.97 -0.52 4.74
CA LEU A 204 20.83 -1.42 4.51
C LEU A 204 21.13 -2.42 3.38
N VAL A 205 21.68 -1.96 2.26
CA VAL A 205 22.09 -2.86 1.15
C VAL A 205 23.08 -3.89 1.65
N MET A 206 24.12 -3.48 2.38
CA MET A 206 25.12 -4.39 2.93
C MET A 206 24.53 -5.40 3.94
N LEU A 207 23.59 -4.97 4.76
CA LEU A 207 22.86 -5.84 5.70
C LEU A 207 22.06 -6.90 4.95
N LEU A 208 21.26 -6.50 3.96
CA LEU A 208 20.36 -7.37 3.21
C LEU A 208 21.11 -8.33 2.29
N THR A 209 22.22 -7.90 1.72
CA THR A 209 23.01 -8.69 0.77
C THR A 209 24.14 -9.47 1.44
N LYS A 210 24.44 -9.18 2.71
CA LYS A 210 25.65 -9.68 3.39
C LYS A 210 26.94 -9.39 2.60
N GLY A 211 26.92 -8.37 1.77
CA GLY A 211 28.04 -8.00 0.92
C GLY A 211 28.23 -8.85 -0.33
N ASP A 212 27.26 -9.70 -0.68
CA ASP A 212 27.27 -10.50 -1.91
C ASP A 212 27.27 -9.59 -3.15
N PRO A 213 28.34 -9.59 -3.96
CA PRO A 213 28.47 -8.67 -5.10
C PRO A 213 27.42 -8.91 -6.19
N GLU A 214 27.03 -10.16 -6.42
CA GLU A 214 26.03 -10.50 -7.44
C GLU A 214 24.65 -10.03 -7.02
N LEU A 215 24.30 -10.21 -5.74
CA LEU A 215 23.02 -9.73 -5.20
C LEU A 215 22.96 -8.20 -5.19
N ILE A 216 24.05 -7.51 -4.80
CA ILE A 216 24.17 -6.06 -4.89
C ILE A 216 23.94 -5.59 -6.33
N GLN A 217 24.67 -6.20 -7.29
CA GLN A 217 24.54 -5.86 -8.71
C GLN A 217 23.07 -6.04 -9.18
N ASN A 218 22.46 -7.17 -8.83
CA ASN A 218 21.09 -7.45 -9.24
C ASN A 218 20.10 -6.43 -8.65
N MET A 219 20.25 -6.04 -7.38
CA MET A 219 19.42 -4.99 -6.77
C MET A 219 19.54 -3.66 -7.53
N PHE A 220 20.74 -3.25 -7.93
CA PHE A 220 20.93 -2.01 -8.70
C PHE A 220 20.33 -2.12 -10.11
N VAL A 221 20.53 -3.24 -10.81
CA VAL A 221 19.98 -3.46 -12.15
C VAL A 221 18.44 -3.49 -12.14
N VAL A 222 17.85 -4.22 -11.20
CA VAL A 222 16.40 -4.31 -11.05
C VAL A 222 15.80 -2.96 -10.66
N GLY A 223 16.44 -2.25 -9.73
CA GLY A 223 15.99 -0.93 -9.28
C GLY A 223 16.13 0.16 -10.33
N ALA A 224 17.11 0.06 -11.25
CA ALA A 224 17.29 1.00 -12.34
C ALA A 224 16.28 0.82 -13.48
N ASN A 225 15.66 -0.36 -13.61
CA ASN A 225 14.66 -0.61 -14.65
C ASN A 225 13.29 -0.08 -14.22
N GLU A 226 12.81 0.96 -14.90
CA GLU A 226 11.55 1.64 -14.59
C GLU A 226 10.31 0.74 -14.70
N ASP A 227 10.33 -0.25 -15.59
CA ASP A 227 9.22 -1.16 -15.81
C ASP A 227 9.02 -2.16 -14.66
N ASN A 228 10.03 -2.33 -13.82
CA ASN A 228 9.94 -3.20 -12.65
C ASN A 228 9.16 -2.57 -11.49
N TRP A 229 9.03 -1.24 -11.47
CA TRP A 229 8.45 -0.53 -10.34
C TRP A 229 6.92 -0.55 -10.38
N PRO A 230 6.26 -0.95 -9.28
CA PRO A 230 4.81 -0.85 -9.16
C PRO A 230 4.33 0.62 -9.24
N LEU A 231 3.11 0.82 -9.76
CA LEU A 231 2.54 2.16 -9.92
C LEU A 231 2.32 2.88 -8.59
N GLU A 232 2.11 2.12 -7.51
CA GLU A 232 1.80 2.62 -6.16
C GLU A 232 2.99 3.30 -5.49
N VAL A 233 4.20 2.93 -5.90
CA VAL A 233 5.44 3.49 -5.32
C VAL A 233 6.07 4.56 -6.21
N LYS A 234 5.23 5.29 -6.96
CA LYS A 234 5.67 6.31 -7.91
C LYS A 234 6.58 7.34 -7.26
N ASP A 235 6.20 7.89 -6.10
CA ASP A 235 6.98 8.91 -5.40
C ASP A 235 8.33 8.35 -4.93
N LEU A 236 8.35 7.11 -4.47
CA LEU A 236 9.58 6.42 -4.10
C LEU A 236 10.46 6.13 -5.31
N LYS A 237 9.87 5.74 -6.45
CA LYS A 237 10.59 5.56 -7.72
C LYS A 237 11.26 6.85 -8.15
N GLU A 238 10.53 7.97 -8.14
CA GLU A 238 11.05 9.28 -8.51
C GLU A 238 12.17 9.73 -7.56
N ALA A 239 11.97 9.58 -6.25
CA ALA A 239 12.99 9.90 -5.25
C ALA A 239 14.24 9.01 -5.37
N THR A 240 14.04 7.72 -5.64
CA THR A 240 15.17 6.79 -5.84
C THR A 240 15.98 7.16 -7.09
N LYS A 241 15.32 7.51 -8.19
CA LYS A 241 16.00 7.83 -9.45
C LYS A 241 16.72 9.18 -9.41
N SER A 242 16.02 10.22 -8.96
CA SER A 242 16.51 11.60 -9.06
C SER A 242 17.37 12.04 -7.88
N PHE A 243 17.11 11.53 -6.68
CA PHE A 243 17.81 11.90 -5.47
C PHE A 243 18.78 10.79 -5.01
N LEU A 244 18.27 9.59 -4.69
CA LEU A 244 19.09 8.53 -4.11
C LEU A 244 20.20 8.07 -5.05
N GLY A 245 19.94 7.95 -6.35
CA GLY A 245 20.93 7.55 -7.35
C GLY A 245 22.16 8.46 -7.34
N ARG A 246 21.96 9.78 -7.26
CA ARG A 246 23.05 10.77 -7.17
C ARG A 246 23.74 10.69 -5.80
N ALA A 247 22.97 10.65 -4.72
CA ALA A 247 23.48 10.58 -3.36
C ALA A 247 24.39 9.34 -3.16
N ILE A 248 23.94 8.17 -3.61
CA ILE A 248 24.74 6.92 -3.55
C ILE A 248 25.99 7.00 -4.42
N SER A 249 25.89 7.53 -5.63
CA SER A 249 27.08 7.68 -6.51
C SER A 249 28.16 8.49 -5.83
N THR A 250 27.82 9.65 -5.27
CA THR A 250 28.74 10.52 -4.54
C THR A 250 29.28 9.85 -3.26
N TYR A 251 28.41 9.15 -2.51
CA TYR A 251 28.82 8.42 -1.31
C TYR A 251 29.87 7.33 -1.62
N LEU A 252 29.61 6.52 -2.64
CA LEU A 252 30.55 5.45 -3.05
C LEU A 252 31.88 6.00 -3.48
N GLN A 253 31.89 7.11 -4.23
CA GLN A 253 33.12 7.80 -4.64
C GLN A 253 33.93 8.33 -3.44
N ASN A 254 33.25 9.04 -2.53
CA ASN A 254 33.87 9.64 -1.35
C ASN A 254 34.47 8.59 -0.39
N ASN A 255 33.88 7.39 -0.37
CA ASN A 255 34.35 6.28 0.49
C ASN A 255 35.23 5.26 -0.23
N ASN A 256 35.65 5.52 -1.49
CA ASN A 256 36.47 4.62 -2.31
C ASN A 256 35.84 3.21 -2.47
N ILE A 257 34.52 3.11 -2.46
CA ILE A 257 33.77 1.84 -2.65
C ILE A 257 33.64 1.61 -4.15
N LYS A 258 34.31 0.59 -4.66
CA LYS A 258 34.27 0.23 -6.08
C LYS A 258 33.30 -0.90 -6.32
N LEU A 259 32.35 -0.65 -7.19
CA LEU A 259 31.41 -1.66 -7.68
C LEU A 259 31.78 -1.97 -9.13
N HIS A 260 32.41 -3.12 -9.40
CA HIS A 260 32.98 -3.47 -10.71
C HIS A 260 31.97 -3.38 -11.87
N PHE A 261 30.67 -3.52 -11.59
CA PHE A 261 29.62 -3.38 -12.59
C PHE A 261 29.26 -1.92 -12.94
N MET A 262 29.77 -0.93 -12.19
CA MET A 262 29.58 0.50 -12.46
C MET A 262 30.76 1.12 -13.25
N GLU A 263 31.88 0.43 -13.36
CA GLU A 263 33.10 0.93 -14.05
C GLU A 263 33.01 0.84 -15.59
N GLY A 264 31.89 0.34 -16.16
CA GLY A 264 31.72 0.09 -17.60
C GLY A 264 30.66 0.96 -18.30
N ARG A 265 30.28 2.10 -17.74
CA ARG A 265 29.32 3.03 -18.38
C ARG A 265 29.91 4.42 -18.56
#